data_a3aae4ee7532cb3e4b1ed3ad1a9fbd0b
#
_entry.id   a3aae4ee7532cb3e4b1ed3ad1a9fbd0b
#
_cell.length_a   1.000
_cell.length_b   1.000
_cell.length_c   1.000
_cell.angle_alpha   90.00
_cell.angle_beta   90.00
_cell.angle_gamma   90.00
#
_symmetry.space_group_name_H-M   'P 1'
#
loop_
_entity.id
_entity.type
_entity.pdbx_description
1 polymer ?
#
loop_
_entity_poly.entity_id
_entity_poly.type
_entity_poly.pdbx_seq_one_letter_code
_entity_poly.pdbx_strand_id
1 'polypeptide(L)'
;HLDLTFEGTGLILAGDVRAKDESYVAVIEAFVDDQLVETIKLPASYRVRRHELFWIYGLPKGKHTVSFKWLNPVEDADIRCSKTIIFSDAPRINQR
;
A
#
# COMPACT_ATOMS: atom_id res chain seq x y z
N HIS A 1 5.42 9.86 -4.53
CA HIS A 1 4.04 9.91 -5.01
C HIS A 1 3.80 8.78 -6.01
N LEU A 2 2.85 7.95 -5.72
CA LEU A 2 2.56 6.78 -6.53
C LEU A 2 1.04 6.65 -6.70
N ASP A 3 0.63 6.44 -7.93
CA ASP A 3 -0.78 6.22 -8.22
C ASP A 3 -0.93 4.85 -8.86
N LEU A 4 -1.96 4.14 -8.46
CA LEU A 4 -2.24 2.82 -8.98
C LEU A 4 -3.73 2.71 -9.26
N THR A 5 -4.08 2.39 -10.49
CA THR A 5 -5.48 2.20 -10.87
C THR A 5 -5.75 0.72 -11.04
N PHE A 6 -6.83 0.25 -10.47
CA PHE A 6 -7.20 -1.16 -10.59
C PHE A 6 -8.71 -1.29 -10.70
N GLU A 7 -9.13 -2.43 -11.15
CA GLU A 7 -10.55 -2.73 -11.27
C GLU A 7 -10.88 -3.87 -10.33
N GLY A 8 -11.78 -3.66 -9.39
CA GLY A 8 -12.10 -4.69 -8.43
C GLY A 8 -12.71 -4.13 -7.17
N THR A 9 -12.68 -4.94 -6.11
CA THR A 9 -13.28 -4.60 -4.83
C THR A 9 -12.26 -4.45 -3.72
N GLY A 10 -10.99 -4.69 -3.98
CA GLY A 10 -9.97 -4.56 -2.95
C GLY A 10 -8.59 -4.78 -3.47
N LEU A 11 -7.62 -4.52 -2.62
CA LEU A 11 -6.21 -4.50 -3.00
C LEU A 11 -5.34 -4.79 -1.80
N ILE A 12 -4.28 -5.55 -2.01
CA ILE A 12 -3.20 -5.69 -1.05
C ILE A 12 -1.91 -5.30 -1.74
N LEU A 13 -1.16 -4.43 -1.10
CA LEU A 13 0.11 -3.99 -1.62
C LEU A 13 1.20 -4.39 -0.64
N ALA A 14 2.17 -5.15 -1.10
CA ALA A 14 3.25 -5.63 -0.26
C ALA A 14 4.57 -5.00 -0.68
N GLY A 15 5.46 -4.87 0.26
CA GLY A 15 6.76 -4.30 0.00
C GLY A 15 7.51 -4.03 1.28
N ASP A 16 8.52 -3.17 1.22
CA ASP A 16 9.26 -2.82 2.42
C ASP A 16 9.85 -1.43 2.29
N VAL A 17 10.35 -0.94 3.43
CA VAL A 17 11.03 0.35 3.51
C VAL A 17 12.48 0.08 3.91
N ARG A 18 13.41 0.73 3.22
CA ARG A 18 14.82 0.63 3.52
C ARG A 18 15.38 2.00 3.75
N ALA A 19 16.19 2.15 4.76
CA ALA A 19 16.86 3.42 5.05
C ALA A 19 18.18 3.16 5.75
N LYS A 20 19.13 4.03 5.55
CA LYS A 20 20.40 3.94 6.26
C LYS A 20 20.19 4.14 7.75
N ASP A 21 19.32 5.08 8.10
CA ASP A 21 19.00 5.35 9.48
C ASP A 21 17.88 4.43 9.90
N GLU A 22 18.18 3.47 10.76
CA GLU A 22 17.18 2.49 11.18
C GLU A 22 16.09 3.09 12.04
N SER A 23 16.29 4.28 12.55
CA SER A 23 15.25 4.94 13.33
C SER A 23 14.24 5.66 12.44
N TYR A 24 14.47 5.67 11.14
CA TYR A 24 13.58 6.34 10.21
C TYR A 24 12.22 5.64 10.14
N VAL A 25 11.17 6.43 10.14
CA VAL A 25 9.81 5.93 9.98
C VAL A 25 9.21 6.68 8.81
N ALA A 26 8.87 5.96 7.75
CA ALA A 26 8.22 6.58 6.60
C ALA A 26 6.75 6.84 6.92
N VAL A 27 6.29 8.04 6.64
CA VAL A 27 4.90 8.41 6.86
C VAL A 27 4.25 8.62 5.50
N ILE A 28 3.21 7.86 5.23
CA ILE A 28 2.57 7.83 3.92
C ILE A 28 1.09 8.01 4.09
N GLU A 29 0.51 8.89 3.30
CA GLU A 29 -0.94 9.03 3.26
C GLU A 29 -1.47 8.22 2.09
N ALA A 30 -2.46 7.39 2.35
CA ALA A 30 -3.09 6.56 1.32
C ALA A 30 -4.47 7.11 1.01
N PHE A 31 -4.73 7.32 -0.27
CA PHE A 31 -6.00 7.84 -0.75
C PHE A 31 -6.64 6.81 -1.68
N VAL A 32 -7.93 6.66 -1.56
CA VAL A 32 -8.68 5.85 -2.52
C VAL A 32 -9.71 6.75 -3.16
N ASP A 33 -9.67 6.84 -4.47
CA ASP A 33 -10.55 7.73 -5.25
C ASP A 33 -10.53 9.13 -4.68
N ASP A 34 -9.31 9.62 -4.39
CA ASP A 34 -9.04 10.98 -3.90
C ASP A 34 -9.50 11.24 -2.47
N GLN A 35 -9.84 10.21 -1.72
CA GLN A 35 -10.22 10.37 -0.33
C GLN A 35 -9.20 9.70 0.57
N LEU A 36 -8.72 10.43 1.56
CA LEU A 36 -7.75 9.90 2.51
C LEU A 36 -8.40 8.79 3.33
N VAL A 37 -7.81 7.60 3.27
CA VAL A 37 -8.34 6.45 4.00
C VAL A 37 -7.43 6.01 5.13
N GLU A 38 -6.15 6.32 5.06
CA GLU A 38 -5.23 5.86 6.09
C GLU A 38 -3.93 6.65 6.06
N THR A 39 -3.35 6.87 7.23
CA THR A 39 -1.97 7.35 7.34
C THR A 39 -1.14 6.18 7.83
N ILE A 40 -0.17 5.79 7.03
CA ILE A 40 0.63 4.59 7.28
C ILE A 40 1.99 5.01 7.80
N LYS A 41 2.46 4.32 8.84
CA LYS A 41 3.80 4.54 9.37
C LYS A 41 4.58 3.25 9.23
N LEU A 42 5.69 3.32 8.50
CA LEU A 42 6.49 2.15 8.18
C LEU A 42 7.91 2.34 8.71
N PRO A 43 8.23 1.71 9.84
CA PRO A 43 9.60 1.82 10.38
C PRO A 43 10.58 1.07 9.49
N ALA A 44 11.72 1.68 9.24
CA ALA A 44 12.76 1.05 8.44
C ALA A 44 13.40 -0.13 9.16
N SER A 45 13.40 -0.11 10.48
CA SER A 45 13.99 -1.18 11.26
C SER A 45 13.03 -2.33 11.51
N TYR A 46 11.88 -2.26 10.94
CA TYR A 46 10.82 -3.25 11.17
C TYR A 46 11.25 -4.61 10.63
N ARG A 47 11.16 -5.61 11.47
CA ARG A 47 11.63 -6.94 11.08
C ARG A 47 10.55 -7.99 11.03
N VAL A 48 9.32 -7.57 10.98
CA VAL A 48 8.22 -8.49 10.95
C VAL A 48 8.18 -9.22 9.63
N ARG A 49 7.69 -10.45 9.67
CA ARG A 49 7.58 -11.26 8.46
C ARG A 49 6.66 -10.65 7.43
N ARG A 50 5.64 -9.98 7.89
CA ARG A 50 4.65 -9.44 6.97
C ARG A 50 5.17 -8.15 6.39
N HIS A 51 5.02 -8.03 5.10
CA HIS A 51 5.49 -6.87 4.39
C HIS A 51 4.36 -6.17 3.68
N GLU A 52 3.18 -6.18 4.28
CA GLU A 52 2.04 -5.52 3.70
C GLU A 52 2.10 -4.04 3.99
N LEU A 53 2.23 -3.25 2.94
CA LEU A 53 2.28 -1.80 3.07
C LEU A 53 0.88 -1.22 3.24
N PHE A 54 -0.08 -1.80 2.56
CA PHE A 54 -1.43 -1.27 2.55
C PHE A 54 -2.38 -2.33 2.05
N TRP A 55 -3.60 -2.35 2.59
CA TRP A 55 -4.66 -3.18 2.04
C TRP A 55 -5.99 -2.51 2.26
N ILE A 56 -6.94 -2.80 1.37
CA ILE A 56 -8.30 -2.30 1.49
C ILE A 56 -9.23 -3.32 0.86
N TYR A 57 -10.40 -3.50 1.46
CA TYR A 57 -11.41 -4.43 1.00
C TYR A 57 -12.76 -3.73 0.99
N GLY A 58 -13.73 -4.36 0.35
CA GLY A 58 -15.11 -3.92 0.46
C GLY A 58 -15.44 -2.68 -0.35
N LEU A 59 -14.63 -2.38 -1.34
CA LEU A 59 -14.95 -1.28 -2.25
C LEU A 59 -16.05 -1.71 -3.20
N PRO A 60 -16.87 -0.76 -3.68
CA PRO A 60 -17.81 -1.09 -4.73
C PRO A 60 -17.07 -1.61 -5.94
N LYS A 61 -17.62 -2.61 -6.58
CA LYS A 61 -17.00 -3.17 -7.76
C LYS A 61 -16.87 -2.10 -8.83
N GLY A 62 -15.68 -1.98 -9.40
CA GLY A 62 -15.45 -1.00 -10.44
C GLY A 62 -14.01 -0.55 -10.45
N LYS A 63 -13.76 0.53 -11.16
CA LYS A 63 -12.41 1.07 -11.28
C LYS A 63 -12.12 2.01 -10.13
N HIS A 64 -10.99 1.82 -9.51
CA HIS A 64 -10.56 2.64 -8.38
C HIS A 64 -9.12 3.05 -8.55
N THR A 65 -8.78 4.22 -8.01
CA THR A 65 -7.41 4.70 -8.02
C THR A 65 -6.94 4.82 -6.58
N VAL A 66 -5.80 4.20 -6.30
CA VAL A 66 -5.16 4.31 -5.00
C VAL A 66 -3.92 5.16 -5.17
N SER A 67 -3.80 6.19 -4.36
CA SER A 67 -2.68 7.11 -4.43
C SER A 67 -1.96 7.12 -3.09
N PHE A 68 -0.64 7.20 -3.14
CA PHE A 68 0.18 7.24 -1.94
C PHE A 68 1.02 8.49 -1.97
N LYS A 69 1.03 9.21 -0.86
CA LYS A 69 1.84 10.41 -0.72
C LYS A 69 2.82 10.19 0.41
N TRP A 70 4.10 10.17 0.07
CA TRP A 70 5.17 9.98 1.06
C TRP A 70 5.48 11.36 1.62
N LEU A 71 5.15 11.55 2.90
CA LEU A 71 5.22 12.87 3.51
C LEU A 71 6.62 13.30 3.93
N ASN A 72 7.47 12.34 4.24
CA ASN A 72 8.79 12.66 4.80
C ASN A 72 9.93 11.92 4.11
N PRO A 73 10.05 12.04 2.77
CA PRO A 73 11.12 11.35 2.07
C PRO A 73 12.48 11.90 2.47
N VAL A 74 13.48 11.02 2.50
CA VAL A 74 14.86 11.41 2.73
C VAL A 74 15.73 10.71 1.69
N GLU A 75 16.90 11.25 1.43
CA GLU A 75 17.77 10.76 0.37
C GLU A 75 18.13 9.30 0.51
N ASP A 76 18.38 8.86 1.73
CA ASP A 76 18.87 7.52 1.97
C ASP A 76 17.76 6.51 2.22
N ALA A 77 16.54 6.87 1.97
CA ALA A 77 15.40 5.98 2.21
C ALA A 77 14.73 5.61 0.90
N ASP A 78 14.18 4.42 0.87
CA ASP A 78 13.52 3.90 -0.31
C ASP A 78 12.34 3.04 0.11
N ILE A 79 11.26 3.11 -0.64
CA ILE A 79 10.08 2.29 -0.41
C ILE A 79 9.90 1.44 -1.66
N ARG A 80 9.83 0.13 -1.47
CA ARG A 80 9.76 -0.80 -2.58
C ARG A 80 8.49 -1.60 -2.51
N CYS A 81 7.77 -1.64 -3.61
CA CYS A 81 6.61 -2.48 -3.74
C CYS A 81 7.03 -3.75 -4.44
N SER A 82 6.81 -4.88 -3.80
CA SER A 82 7.23 -6.16 -4.35
C SER A 82 6.07 -6.94 -4.94
N LYS A 83 4.84 -6.65 -4.52
CA LYS A 83 3.72 -7.48 -4.94
C LYS A 83 2.42 -6.71 -4.80
N THR A 84 1.52 -6.92 -5.73
CA THR A 84 0.18 -6.34 -5.68
C THR A 84 -0.83 -7.46 -5.93
N ILE A 85 -1.83 -7.55 -5.06
CA ILE A 85 -2.91 -8.51 -5.21
C ILE A 85 -4.20 -7.72 -5.32
N ILE A 86 -4.97 -8.00 -6.35
CA ILE A 86 -6.22 -7.29 -6.60
C ILE A 86 -7.36 -8.30 -6.51
N PHE A 87 -8.40 -7.93 -5.76
CA PHE A 87 -9.58 -8.74 -5.64
C PHE A 87 -10.61 -8.19 -6.63
N SER A 88 -10.92 -8.96 -7.64
CA SER A 88 -11.75 -8.47 -8.73
C SER A 88 -13.23 -8.53 -8.40
N ASP A 89 -13.59 -9.31 -7.39
CA ASP A 89 -14.98 -9.53 -7.10
C ASP A 89 -15.13 -10.00 -5.67
N ALA A 90 -16.33 -10.26 -5.24
CA ALA A 90 -16.51 -10.91 -3.98
C ALA A 90 -15.73 -12.22 -4.04
N PRO A 91 -15.22 -12.69 -2.92
CA PRO A 91 -14.42 -13.92 -2.93
C PRO A 91 -15.16 -15.03 -3.62
N ARG A 92 -14.46 -15.71 -4.48
CA ARG A 92 -15.04 -16.81 -5.21
C ARG A 92 -14.20 -18.00 -4.94
N ILE A 93 -14.66 -18.76 -4.02
CA ILE A 93 -13.91 -19.87 -3.57
C ILE A 93 -13.65 -20.86 -4.65
N ASN A 94 -14.57 -20.97 -5.54
CA ASN A 94 -14.45 -21.94 -6.59
C ASN A 94 -13.78 -21.42 -7.80
N GLN A 95 -12.94 -20.49 -7.61
CA GLN A 95 -12.32 -19.84 -8.68
C GLN A 95 -11.45 -20.70 -9.48
N ARG A 96 -11.35 -21.49 -9.49
CA ARG A 96 -10.63 -22.24 -10.22
C ARG A 96 -10.58 -23.26 -10.19
#